data_69e257a47f4e0aadbbf324bc1ca5bcb1
#
_entry.id   69e257a47f4e0aadbbf324bc1ca5bcb1
#
_cell.length_a   1.000
_cell.length_b   1.000
_cell.length_c   1.000
_cell.angle_alpha   90.00
_cell.angle_beta   90.00
_cell.angle_gamma   90.00
#
_symmetry.space_group_name_H-M   'P 1'
#
loop_
_entity.id
_entity.type
_entity.pdbx_description
1 polymer ?
#
loop_
_entity_poly.entity_id
_entity_poly.type
_entity_poly.pdbx_seq_one_letter_code
_entity_poly.pdbx_strand_id
1 'polypeptide(L)'
;MYRRFIFLIILNIIALNLHSANFALDTFNIEINSSFLGKEILLFGQKSENRDIIIIFEGEKQKAKLDTKIKKGLFWVNNSQNLSEIPSFFGIFTTPKKSLNEIFLISKITEKHNLINNFSEGLYQIRKALKAKGLYYEEQLDESEGNLFYKKFEIPDNISEGDIKIYLYEIFDGEILSSNEKSLSIEKKGLTSNLEKLLAEQSFFYVFILIVFSIAFSLISNLIFRKK
;
A
#
# COMPACT_ATOMS: atom_id res chain seq x y z
N MET A 1 -23.59 -24.80 -46.36
CA MET A 1 -24.49 -24.01 -45.50
C MET A 1 -24.18 -24.20 -44.03
N TYR A 2 -24.03 -25.41 -43.51
CA TYR A 2 -23.75 -25.72 -42.09
C TYR A 2 -22.46 -25.10 -41.52
N ARG A 3 -21.37 -24.98 -42.26
CA ARG A 3 -20.11 -24.40 -41.79
C ARG A 3 -20.21 -22.90 -41.44
N ARG A 4 -21.06 -22.13 -42.14
CA ARG A 4 -21.31 -20.71 -41.83
C ARG A 4 -22.19 -20.55 -40.59
N PHE A 5 -23.12 -21.50 -40.37
CA PHE A 5 -23.99 -21.49 -39.19
C PHE A 5 -23.22 -21.84 -37.91
N ILE A 6 -22.30 -22.82 -37.98
CA ILE A 6 -21.43 -23.19 -36.88
C ILE A 6 -20.48 -22.03 -36.52
N PHE A 7 -19.97 -21.31 -37.52
CA PHE A 7 -19.11 -20.15 -37.29
C PHE A 7 -19.84 -18.99 -36.59
N LEU A 8 -21.10 -18.75 -36.92
CA LEU A 8 -21.97 -17.76 -36.27
C LEU A 8 -22.33 -18.16 -34.84
N ILE A 9 -22.52 -19.43 -34.55
CA ILE A 9 -22.75 -19.92 -33.18
C ILE A 9 -21.51 -19.81 -32.35
N ILE A 10 -20.33 -20.14 -32.88
CA ILE A 10 -19.04 -20.00 -32.18
C ILE A 10 -18.73 -18.50 -31.92
N LEU A 11 -19.03 -17.63 -32.87
CA LEU A 11 -18.84 -16.18 -32.71
C LEU A 11 -19.73 -15.59 -31.60
N ASN A 12 -20.97 -16.12 -31.44
CA ASN A 12 -21.86 -15.71 -30.35
C ASN A 12 -21.42 -16.25 -28.96
N ILE A 13 -20.78 -17.42 -28.92
CA ILE A 13 -20.25 -18.00 -27.67
C ILE A 13 -19.02 -17.22 -27.21
N ILE A 14 -18.21 -16.64 -28.12
CA ILE A 14 -17.05 -15.79 -27.80
C ILE A 14 -17.49 -14.41 -27.30
N ALA A 15 -18.69 -13.96 -27.62
CA ALA A 15 -19.25 -12.70 -27.16
C ALA A 15 -19.90 -12.76 -25.74
N LEU A 16 -19.69 -13.83 -24.99
CA LEU A 16 -19.96 -13.84 -23.56
C LEU A 16 -18.98 -12.84 -22.93
N ASN A 17 -19.46 -11.62 -22.78
CA ASN A 17 -18.75 -10.57 -22.07
C ASN A 17 -18.40 -11.11 -20.67
N LEU A 18 -17.16 -11.53 -20.50
CA LEU A 18 -16.57 -11.73 -19.19
C LEU A 18 -16.51 -10.33 -18.52
N HIS A 19 -17.62 -9.95 -17.89
CA HIS A 19 -17.63 -8.79 -17.02
C HIS A 19 -16.79 -9.18 -15.80
N SER A 20 -15.52 -8.89 -15.87
CA SER A 20 -14.62 -8.96 -14.72
C SER A 20 -14.82 -7.69 -13.89
N ALA A 21 -14.89 -7.85 -12.58
CA ALA A 21 -14.91 -6.71 -11.69
C ALA A 21 -13.71 -5.80 -11.95
N ASN A 22 -13.95 -4.52 -11.96
CA ASN A 22 -12.93 -3.50 -12.18
C ASN A 22 -13.04 -2.41 -11.13
N PHE A 23 -11.90 -1.74 -10.86
CA PHE A 23 -11.82 -0.65 -9.91
C PHE A 23 -10.91 0.46 -10.41
N ALA A 24 -11.06 1.64 -9.82
CA ALA A 24 -10.16 2.76 -10.02
C ALA A 24 -9.98 3.52 -8.70
N LEU A 25 -8.94 4.32 -8.67
CA LEU A 25 -8.73 5.37 -7.67
C LEU A 25 -8.88 6.72 -8.37
N ASP A 26 -9.24 7.73 -7.62
CA ASP A 26 -9.23 9.13 -8.08
C ASP A 26 -7.80 9.62 -8.39
N THR A 27 -6.78 8.96 -7.81
CA THR A 27 -5.36 9.20 -8.12
C THR A 27 -4.54 7.93 -8.00
N PHE A 28 -3.53 7.75 -8.84
CA PHE A 28 -2.57 6.65 -8.80
C PHE A 28 -1.14 7.12 -8.47
N ASN A 29 -0.98 8.43 -8.20
CA ASN A 29 0.29 9.00 -7.78
C ASN A 29 0.06 10.01 -6.65
N ILE A 30 0.79 9.85 -5.56
CA ILE A 30 0.78 10.75 -4.41
C ILE A 30 2.18 11.29 -4.20
N GLU A 31 2.29 12.60 -4.23
CA GLU A 31 3.54 13.30 -3.95
C GLU A 31 3.58 13.70 -2.48
N ILE A 32 4.57 13.21 -1.75
CA ILE A 32 4.80 13.57 -0.36
C ILE A 32 5.99 14.53 -0.24
N ASN A 33 5.81 15.57 0.53
CA ASN A 33 6.84 16.57 0.85
C ASN A 33 6.76 16.93 2.34
N SER A 34 7.59 17.86 2.80
CA SER A 34 7.63 18.26 4.21
C SER A 34 6.33 18.91 4.73
N SER A 35 5.40 19.30 3.86
CA SER A 35 4.10 19.86 4.21
C SER A 35 2.93 18.90 3.94
N PHE A 36 3.20 17.64 3.62
CA PHE A 36 2.17 16.65 3.40
C PHE A 36 1.48 16.29 4.73
N LEU A 37 0.16 16.48 4.78
CA LEU A 37 -0.69 16.25 5.97
C LEU A 37 -1.59 15.03 5.82
N GLY A 38 -1.33 14.17 4.83
CA GLY A 38 -2.23 13.07 4.44
C GLY A 38 -3.07 13.45 3.22
N LYS A 39 -3.71 12.44 2.62
CA LYS A 39 -4.57 12.60 1.46
C LYS A 39 -5.73 11.63 1.48
N GLU A 40 -6.96 12.13 1.37
CA GLU A 40 -8.14 11.30 1.14
C GLU A 40 -8.11 10.74 -0.28
N ILE A 41 -8.36 9.45 -0.42
CA ILE A 41 -8.43 8.71 -1.67
C ILE A 41 -9.83 8.14 -1.82
N LEU A 42 -10.39 8.28 -3.02
CA LEU A 42 -11.64 7.62 -3.40
C LEU A 42 -11.32 6.37 -4.22
N LEU A 43 -11.61 5.22 -3.63
CA LEU A 43 -11.66 3.93 -4.32
C LEU A 43 -13.07 3.73 -4.85
N PHE A 44 -13.24 3.35 -6.09
CA PHE A 44 -14.54 3.03 -6.66
C PHE A 44 -14.41 1.96 -7.75
N GLY A 45 -15.51 1.25 -8.01
CA GLY A 45 -15.51 0.20 -9.01
C GLY A 45 -16.89 -0.39 -9.25
N GLN A 46 -16.91 -1.41 -10.11
CA GLN A 46 -18.11 -2.14 -10.45
C GLN A 46 -17.85 -3.63 -10.28
N LYS A 47 -18.82 -4.34 -9.70
CA LYS A 47 -18.82 -5.80 -9.55
C LYS A 47 -19.91 -6.45 -10.41
N SER A 48 -19.78 -7.73 -10.64
CA SER A 48 -20.89 -8.51 -11.22
C SER A 48 -21.99 -8.71 -10.18
N GLU A 49 -23.20 -8.99 -10.63
CA GLU A 49 -24.32 -9.27 -9.73
C GLU A 49 -24.05 -10.50 -8.85
N ASN A 50 -24.48 -10.43 -7.59
CA ASN A 50 -24.36 -11.52 -6.62
C ASN A 50 -22.91 -12.01 -6.42
N ARG A 51 -21.94 -11.10 -6.48
CA ARG A 51 -20.53 -11.39 -6.22
C ARG A 51 -20.02 -10.63 -5.01
N ASP A 52 -19.13 -11.29 -4.29
CA ASP A 52 -18.38 -10.66 -3.20
C ASP A 52 -17.11 -10.03 -3.75
N ILE A 53 -16.73 -8.88 -3.22
CA ILE A 53 -15.48 -8.19 -3.55
C ILE A 53 -14.57 -8.16 -2.33
N ILE A 54 -13.30 -8.48 -2.58
CA ILE A 54 -12.21 -8.26 -1.64
C ILE A 54 -11.16 -7.42 -2.36
N ILE A 55 -10.81 -6.27 -1.76
CA ILE A 55 -9.73 -5.43 -2.24
C ILE A 55 -8.66 -5.38 -1.16
N ILE A 56 -7.43 -5.70 -1.54
CA ILE A 56 -6.26 -5.72 -0.66
C ILE A 56 -5.27 -4.68 -1.15
N PHE A 57 -4.89 -3.76 -0.27
CA PHE A 57 -3.79 -2.82 -0.44
C PHE A 57 -2.58 -3.35 0.30
N GLU A 58 -1.47 -3.49 -0.37
CA GLU A 58 -0.23 -4.00 0.20
C GLU A 58 0.93 -3.09 -0.22
N GLY A 59 1.44 -2.30 0.72
CA GLY A 59 2.64 -1.49 0.54
C GLY A 59 3.91 -2.35 0.54
N GLU A 60 5.03 -1.75 0.19
CA GLU A 60 6.31 -2.43 0.17
C GLU A 60 6.65 -3.07 1.52
N LYS A 61 7.26 -4.25 1.46
CA LYS A 61 7.67 -5.00 2.64
C LYS A 61 8.89 -4.38 3.30
N GLN A 62 8.80 -4.17 4.59
CA GLN A 62 9.86 -3.57 5.39
C GLN A 62 10.19 -4.41 6.62
N LYS A 63 11.38 -4.18 7.17
CA LYS A 63 11.78 -4.76 8.45
C LYS A 63 11.22 -3.90 9.58
N ALA A 64 10.61 -4.52 10.56
CA ALA A 64 10.17 -3.85 11.78
C ALA A 64 10.82 -4.49 13.01
N LYS A 65 11.05 -3.68 14.02
CA LYS A 65 11.54 -4.14 15.32
C LYS A 65 10.42 -3.98 16.33
N LEU A 66 10.06 -5.08 16.97
CA LEU A 66 9.10 -5.11 18.05
C LEU A 66 9.84 -5.16 19.38
N ASP A 67 9.81 -4.08 20.14
CA ASP A 67 10.35 -4.02 21.49
C ASP A 67 9.21 -4.23 22.50
N THR A 68 9.24 -5.36 23.19
CA THR A 68 8.28 -5.70 24.23
C THR A 68 8.99 -5.78 25.59
N LYS A 69 8.31 -5.36 26.66
CA LYS A 69 8.81 -5.54 28.02
C LYS A 69 8.25 -6.85 28.58
N ILE A 70 9.12 -7.77 28.93
CA ILE A 70 8.76 -9.02 29.60
C ILE A 70 9.26 -8.99 31.04
N LYS A 71 8.44 -9.51 31.96
CA LYS A 71 8.82 -9.63 33.37
C LYS A 71 9.65 -10.92 33.56
N LYS A 72 10.92 -10.75 33.95
CA LYS A 72 11.76 -11.87 34.37
C LYS A 72 12.04 -11.75 35.88
N GLY A 73 11.33 -12.54 36.68
CA GLY A 73 11.39 -12.45 38.14
C GLY A 73 10.88 -11.09 38.65
N LEU A 74 11.72 -10.31 39.31
CA LEU A 74 11.39 -8.98 39.84
C LEU A 74 11.68 -7.82 38.85
N PHE A 75 12.28 -8.11 37.70
CA PHE A 75 12.72 -7.07 36.74
C PHE A 75 11.95 -7.12 35.43
N TRP A 76 11.79 -5.96 34.80
CA TRP A 76 11.30 -5.81 33.44
C TRP A 76 12.48 -5.75 32.49
N VAL A 77 12.53 -6.67 31.54
CA VAL A 77 13.61 -6.76 30.54
C VAL A 77 13.02 -6.49 29.17
N ASN A 78 13.72 -5.70 28.37
CA ASN A 78 13.35 -5.50 26.97
C ASN A 78 13.62 -6.78 26.18
N ASN A 79 12.60 -7.26 25.49
CA ASN A 79 12.70 -8.33 24.51
C ASN A 79 12.46 -7.74 23.12
N SER A 80 13.49 -7.78 22.28
CA SER A 80 13.44 -7.24 20.94
C SER A 80 13.33 -8.38 19.92
N GLN A 81 12.31 -8.35 19.09
CA GLN A 81 12.13 -9.26 17.98
C GLN A 81 12.27 -8.48 16.67
N ASN A 82 13.12 -8.96 15.78
CA ASN A 82 13.20 -8.43 14.42
C ASN A 82 12.18 -9.21 13.58
N LEU A 83 11.28 -8.47 12.97
CA LEU A 83 10.26 -8.98 12.07
C LEU A 83 10.58 -8.51 10.65
N SER A 84 10.52 -9.41 9.71
CA SER A 84 10.75 -9.15 8.30
C SER A 84 9.44 -9.26 7.54
N GLU A 85 9.38 -8.62 6.38
CA GLU A 85 8.26 -8.72 5.43
C GLU A 85 6.93 -8.13 5.92
N ILE A 86 6.98 -7.09 6.75
CA ILE A 86 5.78 -6.37 7.16
C ILE A 86 5.47 -5.30 6.13
N PRO A 87 4.24 -5.27 5.57
CA PRO A 87 3.87 -4.21 4.62
C PRO A 87 3.90 -2.84 5.30
N SER A 88 4.44 -1.84 4.60
CA SER A 88 4.48 -0.44 5.07
C SER A 88 3.08 0.17 5.22
N PHE A 89 2.14 -0.32 4.42
CA PHE A 89 0.71 0.00 4.44
C PHE A 89 -0.09 -1.26 4.13
N PHE A 90 -1.21 -1.48 4.83
CA PHE A 90 -2.07 -2.62 4.57
C PHE A 90 -3.54 -2.25 4.73
N GLY A 91 -4.34 -2.53 3.73
CA GLY A 91 -5.77 -2.27 3.77
C GLY A 91 -6.56 -3.44 3.20
N ILE A 92 -7.65 -3.80 3.86
CA ILE A 92 -8.62 -4.76 3.36
C ILE A 92 -9.98 -4.10 3.34
N PHE A 93 -10.57 -4.05 2.16
CA PHE A 93 -11.91 -3.54 1.94
C PHE A 93 -12.76 -4.62 1.29
N THR A 94 -13.94 -4.89 1.86
CA THR A 94 -14.78 -6.01 1.40
C THR A 94 -16.23 -5.61 1.25
N THR A 95 -16.94 -6.26 0.35
CA THR A 95 -18.39 -6.23 0.30
C THR A 95 -18.91 -7.62 -0.12
N PRO A 96 -19.78 -8.25 0.71
CA PRO A 96 -20.20 -7.83 2.05
C PRO A 96 -19.04 -7.81 3.05
N LYS A 97 -19.27 -7.24 4.21
CA LYS A 97 -18.24 -7.18 5.25
C LYS A 97 -17.76 -8.58 5.63
N LYS A 98 -16.46 -8.80 5.50
CA LYS A 98 -15.79 -10.05 5.91
C LYS A 98 -14.68 -9.72 6.91
N SER A 99 -14.53 -10.55 7.91
CA SER A 99 -13.39 -10.47 8.82
C SER A 99 -12.13 -11.02 8.15
N LEU A 100 -10.96 -10.61 8.63
CA LEU A 100 -9.68 -11.14 8.15
C LEU A 100 -9.64 -12.68 8.26
N ASN A 101 -10.23 -13.26 9.32
CA ASN A 101 -10.28 -14.71 9.52
C ASN A 101 -11.10 -15.41 8.42
N GLU A 102 -12.19 -14.82 7.95
CA GLU A 102 -12.97 -15.37 6.85
C GLU A 102 -12.22 -15.30 5.52
N ILE A 103 -11.45 -14.23 5.31
CA ILE A 103 -10.60 -14.07 4.13
C ILE A 103 -9.49 -15.12 4.11
N PHE A 104 -8.95 -15.49 5.27
CA PHE A 104 -7.95 -16.55 5.40
C PHE A 104 -8.46 -17.93 4.98
N LEU A 105 -9.75 -18.18 5.02
CA LEU A 105 -10.31 -19.44 4.50
C LEU A 105 -10.17 -19.55 2.98
N ILE A 106 -9.90 -18.45 2.28
CA ILE A 106 -9.65 -18.44 0.84
C ILE A 106 -8.15 -18.68 0.61
N SER A 107 -7.77 -19.94 0.45
CA SER A 107 -6.37 -20.39 0.39
C SER A 107 -5.50 -19.61 -0.60
N LYS A 108 -6.01 -19.35 -1.80
CA LYS A 108 -5.27 -18.62 -2.84
C LYS A 108 -4.92 -17.17 -2.46
N ILE A 109 -5.81 -16.47 -1.76
CA ILE A 109 -5.54 -15.12 -1.25
C ILE A 109 -4.49 -15.20 -0.14
N THR A 110 -4.67 -16.15 0.76
CA THR A 110 -3.79 -16.36 1.91
C THR A 110 -2.36 -16.66 1.49
N GLU A 111 -2.18 -17.55 0.52
CA GLU A 111 -0.86 -17.89 -0.03
C GLU A 111 -0.20 -16.69 -0.73
N LYS A 112 -0.93 -15.99 -1.60
CA LYS A 112 -0.40 -14.85 -2.36
C LYS A 112 0.08 -13.71 -1.46
N HIS A 113 -0.69 -13.40 -0.42
CA HIS A 113 -0.40 -12.28 0.48
C HIS A 113 0.38 -12.68 1.74
N ASN A 114 0.79 -13.97 1.84
CA ASN A 114 1.53 -14.52 2.98
C ASN A 114 0.87 -14.18 4.34
N LEU A 115 -0.47 -14.18 4.36
CA LEU A 115 -1.24 -13.75 5.53
C LEU A 115 -1.17 -14.76 6.69
N ILE A 116 -0.80 -16.02 6.41
CA ILE A 116 -0.77 -17.12 7.40
C ILE A 116 0.28 -16.87 8.49
N ASN A 117 1.42 -16.29 8.14
CA ASN A 117 2.49 -16.02 9.10
C ASN A 117 2.14 -14.92 10.12
N ASN A 118 0.95 -14.35 9.98
CA ASN A 118 0.52 -13.16 10.70
C ASN A 118 -0.27 -13.43 11.99
N PHE A 119 -0.38 -14.70 12.43
CA PHE A 119 -1.11 -15.06 13.66
C PHE A 119 -0.24 -15.18 14.92
N SER A 120 1.07 -14.95 14.84
CA SER A 120 1.89 -14.89 16.04
C SER A 120 1.54 -13.65 16.89
N GLU A 121 1.67 -13.74 18.19
CA GLU A 121 1.38 -12.64 19.14
C GLU A 121 2.13 -11.34 18.77
N GLY A 122 3.35 -11.46 18.23
CA GLY A 122 4.13 -10.30 17.75
C GLY A 122 3.46 -9.54 16.61
N LEU A 123 2.79 -10.23 15.71
CA LEU A 123 2.10 -9.59 14.57
C LEU A 123 0.77 -8.94 14.96
N TYR A 124 0.10 -9.45 15.98
CA TYR A 124 -1.05 -8.76 16.57
C TYR A 124 -0.65 -7.37 17.09
N GLN A 125 0.47 -7.26 17.79
CA GLN A 125 0.99 -5.99 18.30
C GLN A 125 1.37 -5.03 17.15
N ILE A 126 1.94 -5.55 16.06
CA ILE A 126 2.26 -4.76 14.87
C ILE A 126 0.99 -4.27 14.18
N ARG A 127 0.00 -5.12 13.95
CA ARG A 127 -1.30 -4.69 13.39
C ARG A 127 -1.91 -3.57 14.23
N LYS A 128 -1.88 -3.71 15.57
CA LYS A 128 -2.35 -2.68 16.48
C LYS A 128 -1.57 -1.37 16.33
N ALA A 129 -0.24 -1.45 16.19
CA ALA A 129 0.62 -0.28 15.99
C ALA A 129 0.38 0.37 14.63
N LEU A 130 0.24 -0.41 13.55
CA LEU A 130 -0.08 0.09 12.22
C LEU A 130 -1.46 0.76 12.19
N LYS A 131 -2.45 0.15 12.85
CA LYS A 131 -3.80 0.71 12.98
C LYS A 131 -3.79 2.04 13.72
N ALA A 132 -3.02 2.15 14.81
CA ALA A 132 -2.87 3.40 15.57
C ALA A 132 -2.20 4.53 14.77
N LYS A 133 -1.42 4.17 13.74
CA LYS A 133 -0.76 5.12 12.83
C LYS A 133 -1.56 5.40 11.55
N GLY A 134 -2.77 4.83 11.39
CA GLY A 134 -3.54 4.96 10.15
C GLY A 134 -2.95 4.19 8.96
N LEU A 135 -2.05 3.24 9.21
CA LEU A 135 -1.38 2.42 8.18
C LEU A 135 -2.03 1.04 8.00
N TYR A 136 -3.14 0.77 8.69
CA TYR A 136 -3.88 -0.48 8.61
C TYR A 136 -5.38 -0.24 8.62
N TYR A 137 -6.06 -0.75 7.59
CA TYR A 137 -7.51 -0.67 7.41
C TYR A 137 -8.13 -2.06 7.27
N GLU A 138 -9.31 -2.23 7.86
CA GLU A 138 -10.15 -3.42 7.73
C GLU A 138 -11.61 -2.95 7.77
N GLU A 139 -12.15 -2.64 6.57
CA GLU A 139 -13.41 -1.93 6.46
C GLU A 139 -14.32 -2.52 5.38
N GLN A 140 -15.59 -2.16 5.46
CA GLN A 140 -16.57 -2.50 4.43
C GLN A 140 -16.57 -1.46 3.33
N LEU A 141 -16.70 -1.92 2.08
CA LEU A 141 -17.02 -1.06 0.93
C LEU A 141 -18.47 -0.62 1.02
N ASP A 142 -18.72 0.61 0.62
CA ASP A 142 -20.07 1.13 0.46
C ASP A 142 -20.58 0.74 -0.93
N GLU A 143 -21.84 0.37 -1.02
CA GLU A 143 -22.48 -0.03 -2.28
C GLU A 143 -23.52 1.02 -2.71
N SER A 144 -23.65 1.18 -4.02
CA SER A 144 -24.66 2.04 -4.65
C SER A 144 -25.43 1.24 -5.70
N GLU A 145 -26.46 1.85 -6.27
CA GLU A 145 -27.25 1.25 -7.35
C GLU A 145 -26.38 0.83 -8.54
N GLY A 146 -26.77 -0.25 -9.24
CA GLY A 146 -26.04 -0.72 -10.42
C GLY A 146 -24.76 -1.49 -10.14
N ASN A 147 -24.66 -2.17 -8.99
CA ASN A 147 -23.48 -2.96 -8.59
C ASN A 147 -22.19 -2.14 -8.47
N LEU A 148 -22.30 -0.85 -8.20
CA LEU A 148 -21.18 0.02 -7.93
C LEU A 148 -20.77 -0.10 -6.46
N PHE A 149 -19.47 -0.10 -6.22
CA PHE A 149 -18.90 -0.01 -4.88
C PHE A 149 -17.93 1.15 -4.79
N TYR A 150 -17.79 1.73 -3.62
CA TYR A 150 -16.84 2.81 -3.37
C TYR A 150 -16.40 2.83 -1.92
N LYS A 151 -15.27 3.50 -1.67
CA LYS A 151 -14.77 3.78 -0.31
C LYS A 151 -13.86 4.98 -0.33
N LYS A 152 -14.06 5.87 0.64
CA LYS A 152 -13.10 6.92 0.97
C LYS A 152 -12.24 6.44 2.12
N PHE A 153 -10.94 6.60 1.99
CA PHE A 153 -9.96 6.29 3.04
C PHE A 153 -8.81 7.29 2.96
N GLU A 154 -8.08 7.42 4.03
CA GLU A 154 -6.99 8.39 4.13
C GLU A 154 -5.63 7.70 4.02
N ILE A 155 -4.76 8.24 3.19
CA ILE A 155 -3.33 7.95 3.23
C ILE A 155 -2.73 8.92 4.25
N PRO A 156 -2.17 8.44 5.37
CA PRO A 156 -1.69 9.29 6.45
C PRO A 156 -0.38 10.01 6.09
N ASP A 157 -0.07 11.05 6.85
CA ASP A 157 1.14 11.87 6.68
C ASP A 157 2.46 11.11 6.87
N ASN A 158 2.42 10.03 7.65
CA ASN A 158 3.57 9.18 7.97
C ASN A 158 3.76 8.00 7.00
N ILE A 159 3.09 8.02 5.84
CA ILE A 159 3.26 6.99 4.81
C ILE A 159 4.71 7.00 4.28
N SER A 160 5.27 5.81 4.04
CA SER A 160 6.57 5.66 3.40
C SER A 160 6.46 5.82 1.88
N GLU A 161 7.53 6.29 1.23
CA GLU A 161 7.66 6.21 -0.22
C GLU A 161 7.70 4.76 -0.68
N GLY A 162 7.28 4.52 -1.92
CA GLY A 162 7.21 3.20 -2.54
C GLY A 162 5.85 2.93 -3.17
N ASP A 163 5.69 1.75 -3.73
CA ASP A 163 4.47 1.35 -4.40
C ASP A 163 3.53 0.59 -3.45
N ILE A 164 2.26 0.96 -3.47
CA ILE A 164 1.19 0.20 -2.84
C ILE A 164 0.48 -0.59 -3.94
N LYS A 165 0.63 -1.90 -3.91
CA LYS A 165 -0.09 -2.81 -4.81
C LYS A 165 -1.51 -3.00 -4.34
N ILE A 166 -2.44 -2.97 -5.26
CA ILE A 166 -3.87 -3.05 -5.00
C ILE A 166 -4.42 -4.23 -5.77
N TYR A 167 -4.95 -5.21 -5.05
CA TYR A 167 -5.50 -6.43 -5.62
C TYR A 167 -7.01 -6.44 -5.40
N LEU A 168 -7.76 -6.56 -6.47
CA LEU A 168 -9.20 -6.83 -6.41
C LEU A 168 -9.43 -8.30 -6.69
N TYR A 169 -10.23 -8.94 -5.87
CA TYR A 169 -10.72 -10.30 -6.06
C TYR A 169 -12.25 -10.30 -6.10
N GLU A 170 -12.81 -10.90 -7.12
CA GLU A 170 -14.23 -11.18 -7.23
C GLU A 170 -14.47 -12.64 -6.86
N ILE A 171 -15.35 -12.85 -5.89
CA ILE A 171 -15.56 -14.16 -5.26
C ILE A 171 -17.01 -14.58 -5.41
N PHE A 172 -17.20 -15.86 -5.70
CA PHE A 172 -18.48 -16.52 -5.69
C PHE A 172 -18.35 -17.90 -5.05
N ASP A 173 -19.22 -18.19 -4.10
CA ASP A 173 -19.22 -19.46 -3.36
C ASP A 173 -17.85 -19.87 -2.79
N GLY A 174 -17.09 -18.87 -2.32
CA GLY A 174 -15.76 -19.07 -1.74
C GLY A 174 -14.62 -19.23 -2.75
N GLU A 175 -14.90 -19.23 -4.05
CA GLU A 175 -13.88 -19.33 -5.10
C GLU A 175 -13.61 -17.98 -5.77
N ILE A 176 -12.35 -17.75 -6.14
CA ILE A 176 -11.93 -16.56 -6.89
C ILE A 176 -12.30 -16.78 -8.36
N LEU A 177 -13.18 -15.94 -8.88
CA LEU A 177 -13.57 -15.93 -10.27
C LEU A 177 -12.67 -15.06 -11.14
N SER A 178 -12.34 -13.90 -10.65
CA SER A 178 -11.47 -12.95 -11.33
C SER A 178 -10.59 -12.19 -10.36
N SER A 179 -9.46 -11.70 -10.86
CA SER A 179 -8.57 -10.83 -10.11
C SER A 179 -8.04 -9.72 -11.01
N ASN A 180 -7.88 -8.53 -10.43
CA ASN A 180 -7.32 -7.36 -11.10
C ASN A 180 -6.28 -6.73 -10.17
N GLU A 181 -5.18 -6.22 -10.75
CA GLU A 181 -4.08 -5.62 -9.99
C GLU A 181 -3.78 -4.22 -10.54
N LYS A 182 -3.59 -3.26 -9.64
CA LYS A 182 -3.13 -1.90 -9.93
C LYS A 182 -2.10 -1.48 -8.89
N SER A 183 -1.39 -0.38 -9.17
CA SER A 183 -0.41 0.19 -8.24
C SER A 183 -0.72 1.66 -7.99
N LEU A 184 -0.57 2.08 -6.73
CA LEU A 184 -0.59 3.46 -6.29
C LEU A 184 0.84 3.82 -5.88
N SER A 185 1.45 4.78 -6.59
CA SER A 185 2.82 5.21 -6.32
C SER A 185 2.85 6.35 -5.31
N ILE A 186 3.73 6.23 -4.32
CA ILE A 186 4.01 7.26 -3.32
C ILE A 186 5.41 7.79 -3.56
N GLU A 187 5.54 9.01 -4.03
CA GLU A 187 6.82 9.61 -4.40
C GLU A 187 7.19 10.77 -3.47
N LYS A 188 8.38 10.74 -2.89
CA LYS A 188 8.93 11.91 -2.20
C LYS A 188 9.33 12.98 -3.18
N LYS A 189 8.83 14.20 -3.00
CA LYS A 189 9.26 15.38 -3.75
C LYS A 189 9.78 16.47 -2.82
N GLY A 190 10.70 17.26 -3.34
CA GLY A 190 11.27 18.42 -2.65
C GLY A 190 12.80 18.42 -2.61
N LEU A 191 13.36 19.43 -1.97
CA LEU A 191 14.82 19.59 -1.86
C LEU A 191 15.48 18.38 -1.17
N THR A 192 14.84 17.83 -0.15
CA THR A 192 15.36 16.67 0.60
C THR A 192 15.47 15.44 -0.28
N SER A 193 14.43 15.14 -1.09
CA SER A 193 14.45 14.01 -2.03
C SER A 193 15.54 14.17 -3.10
N ASN A 194 15.71 15.40 -3.61
CA ASN A 194 16.76 15.67 -4.60
C ASN A 194 18.17 15.52 -3.99
N LEU A 195 18.34 15.93 -2.73
CA LEU A 195 19.60 15.74 -2.00
C LEU A 195 19.85 14.26 -1.68
N GLU A 196 18.84 13.51 -1.25
CA GLU A 196 18.94 12.05 -1.01
C GLU A 196 19.33 11.30 -2.29
N LYS A 197 18.71 11.62 -3.42
CA LYS A 197 19.07 11.04 -4.74
C LYS A 197 20.50 11.40 -5.16
N LEU A 198 20.89 12.66 -4.99
CA LEU A 198 22.23 13.12 -5.31
C LEU A 198 23.29 12.44 -4.43
N LEU A 199 22.97 12.18 -3.17
CA LEU A 199 23.84 11.48 -2.23
C LEU A 199 23.95 9.98 -2.55
N ALA A 200 22.86 9.35 -2.98
CA ALA A 200 22.82 7.93 -3.32
C ALA A 200 23.46 7.65 -4.68
N GLU A 201 23.19 8.48 -5.70
CA GLU A 201 23.62 8.24 -7.07
C GLU A 201 24.97 8.91 -7.41
N GLN A 202 25.24 10.06 -6.79
CA GLN A 202 26.41 10.91 -7.10
C GLN A 202 27.08 11.46 -5.83
N SER A 203 27.44 10.59 -4.92
CA SER A 203 28.04 10.97 -3.62
C SER A 203 29.29 11.86 -3.77
N PHE A 204 30.06 11.67 -4.84
CA PHE A 204 31.24 12.52 -5.13
C PHE A 204 30.85 13.96 -5.43
N PHE A 205 29.82 14.21 -6.25
CA PHE A 205 29.29 15.55 -6.54
C PHE A 205 28.72 16.23 -5.29
N TYR A 206 28.05 15.46 -4.45
CA TYR A 206 27.52 15.98 -3.18
C TYR A 206 28.65 16.51 -2.28
N VAL A 207 29.72 15.72 -2.10
CA VAL A 207 30.87 16.14 -1.31
C VAL A 207 31.56 17.37 -1.92
N PHE A 208 31.69 17.41 -3.25
CA PHE A 208 32.28 18.57 -3.95
C PHE A 208 31.44 19.84 -3.72
N ILE A 209 30.12 19.77 -3.82
CA ILE A 209 29.21 20.90 -3.55
C ILE A 209 29.36 21.37 -2.11
N LEU A 210 29.45 20.48 -1.12
CA LEU A 210 29.65 20.84 0.28
C LEU A 210 30.97 21.57 0.50
N ILE A 211 32.05 21.14 -0.14
CA ILE A 211 33.35 21.78 -0.06
C ILE A 211 33.28 23.21 -0.63
N VAL A 212 32.70 23.36 -1.83
CA VAL A 212 32.53 24.66 -2.48
C VAL A 212 31.70 25.61 -1.59
N PHE A 213 30.60 25.09 -1.03
CA PHE A 213 29.73 25.87 -0.14
C PHE A 213 30.46 26.30 1.14
N SER A 214 31.27 25.42 1.73
CA SER A 214 32.07 25.73 2.93
C SER A 214 33.10 26.81 2.66
N ILE A 215 33.78 26.74 1.51
CA ILE A 215 34.76 27.79 1.12
C ILE A 215 34.05 29.12 0.88
N ALA A 216 32.92 29.11 0.14
CA ALA A 216 32.15 30.32 -0.13
C ALA A 216 31.64 30.96 1.18
N PHE A 217 31.13 30.16 2.11
CA PHE A 217 30.65 30.62 3.40
C PHE A 217 31.80 31.22 4.25
N SER A 218 32.98 30.58 4.21
CA SER A 218 34.19 31.09 4.88
C SER A 218 34.64 32.45 4.35
N LEU A 219 34.62 32.61 3.00
CA LEU A 219 34.98 33.89 2.37
C LEU A 219 33.98 35.01 2.71
N ILE A 220 32.68 34.71 2.65
CA ILE A 220 31.62 35.65 3.00
C ILE A 220 31.74 36.07 4.47
N SER A 221 31.95 35.11 5.37
CA SER A 221 32.15 35.37 6.79
C SER A 221 33.35 36.28 7.03
N ASN A 222 34.48 35.99 6.36
CA ASN A 222 35.68 36.84 6.47
C ASN A 222 35.42 38.27 5.96
N LEU A 223 34.67 38.44 4.87
CA LEU A 223 34.31 39.77 4.34
C LEU A 223 33.43 40.56 5.31
N ILE A 224 32.47 39.88 5.96
CA ILE A 224 31.56 40.52 6.92
C ILE A 224 32.31 40.95 8.19
N PHE A 225 33.16 40.06 8.72
CA PHE A 225 33.87 40.34 10.00
C PHE A 225 35.17 41.09 9.84
N ARG A 226 35.70 41.27 8.63
CA ARG A 226 36.91 42.06 8.35
C ARG A 226 36.71 43.58 8.42
N LYS A 227 35.45 44.03 8.48
CA LYS A 227 35.10 45.46 8.57
C LYS A 227 35.04 45.99 10.03
N LYS A 228 36.01 45.63 10.85
CA LYS A 228 36.26 46.34 12.12
C LYS A 228 37.73 46.66 12.24
#